data_7f89906315fe4f7028ec1124e057edfc
#
_entry.id   7f89906315fe4f7028ec1124e057edfc
#
_cell.length_a   1.000
_cell.length_b   1.000
_cell.length_c   1.000
_cell.angle_alpha   90.00
_cell.angle_beta   90.00
_cell.angle_gamma   90.00
#
_symmetry.space_group_name_H-M   'P 1'
#
loop_
_entity.id
_entity.type
_entity.pdbx_description
1 polymer ?
#
loop_
_entity_poly.entity_id
_entity_poly.type
_entity_poly.pdbx_seq_one_letter_code
_entity_poly.pdbx_strand_id
1 'polypeptide(L)'
;VPESWQLKAEIAAPPVKELAVRSGIPVFQPAKLKDPATVEFLSKYRPDAIVVVAYGRIIPPWMIELPRLGCINLHASLLPKYRGAAPIQWAIMQGERVTGATTMKIDPGLDTGDMLLVREESIRDDDTAETLAARLSVMGADLMIETLTGLERGEIAPRPQDHSRATLA
;
A
#
# COMPACT_ATOMS: atom_id res chain seq x y z
N VAL A 1 20.26 11.87 39.86
CA VAL A 1 19.81 10.92 38.82
C VAL A 1 20.81 11.02 37.68
N PRO A 2 21.57 9.95 37.34
CA PRO A 2 22.60 10.03 36.30
C PRO A 2 21.97 10.25 34.91
N GLU A 3 22.55 11.16 34.14
CA GLU A 3 22.17 11.52 32.77
C GLU A 3 22.37 10.41 31.72
N SER A 4 22.74 9.19 32.14
CA SER A 4 23.10 8.07 31.27
C SER A 4 21.90 7.24 30.75
N TRP A 5 20.67 7.58 31.07
CA TRP A 5 19.46 6.84 30.67
C TRP A 5 18.72 7.44 29.47
N GLN A 6 19.28 8.44 28.80
CA GLN A 6 18.82 8.81 27.49
C GLN A 6 19.35 7.79 26.48
N LEU A 7 18.69 6.64 26.37
CA LEU A 7 18.73 5.80 25.18
C LEU A 7 18.35 6.68 23.99
N LYS A 8 19.35 7.22 23.29
CA LYS A 8 19.17 7.68 21.92
C LYS A 8 18.79 6.43 21.12
N ALA A 9 17.50 6.16 21.01
CA ALA A 9 17.02 5.24 20.03
C ALA A 9 17.53 5.78 18.68
N GLU A 10 18.55 5.16 18.12
CA GLU A 10 18.93 5.40 16.73
C GLU A 10 17.70 5.06 15.92
N ILE A 11 17.07 6.08 15.34
CA ILE A 11 15.93 5.88 14.45
C ILE A 11 16.50 5.20 13.21
N ALA A 12 16.42 3.88 13.18
CA ALA A 12 16.81 3.10 12.02
C ALA A 12 15.99 3.56 10.80
N ALA A 13 16.65 3.65 9.66
CA ALA A 13 15.94 3.98 8.43
C ALA A 13 14.92 2.87 8.09
N PRO A 14 13.74 3.22 7.56
CA PRO A 14 12.80 2.21 7.11
C PRO A 14 13.45 1.27 6.07
N PRO A 15 13.14 -0.04 6.09
CA PRO A 15 13.75 -1.02 5.17
C PRO A 15 13.65 -0.64 3.68
N VAL A 16 12.53 -0.06 3.28
CA VAL A 16 12.31 0.44 1.90
C VAL A 16 13.31 1.55 1.54
N LYS A 17 13.58 2.46 2.48
CA LYS A 17 14.57 3.53 2.27
C LYS A 17 15.97 2.95 2.11
N GLU A 18 16.36 2.02 2.97
CA GLU A 18 17.67 1.37 2.88
C GLU A 18 17.87 0.66 1.54
N LEU A 19 16.84 -0.08 1.10
CA LEU A 19 16.86 -0.77 -0.18
C LEU A 19 16.96 0.23 -1.35
N ALA A 20 16.17 1.29 -1.34
CA ALA A 20 16.20 2.31 -2.37
C ALA A 20 17.59 2.96 -2.50
N VAL A 21 18.20 3.34 -1.37
CA VAL A 21 19.56 3.91 -1.34
C VAL A 21 20.58 2.93 -1.90
N ARG A 22 20.56 1.66 -1.49
CA ARG A 22 21.46 0.62 -2.01
C ARG A 22 21.28 0.38 -3.51
N SER A 23 20.07 0.56 -4.00
CA SER A 23 19.72 0.37 -5.43
C SER A 23 19.90 1.63 -6.27
N GLY A 24 20.43 2.73 -5.70
CA GLY A 24 20.60 4.00 -6.43
C GLY A 24 19.28 4.69 -6.77
N ILE A 25 18.17 4.32 -6.13
CA ILE A 25 16.86 4.94 -6.35
C ILE A 25 16.77 6.20 -5.48
N PRO A 26 16.43 7.37 -6.06
CA PRO A 26 16.28 8.60 -5.31
C PRO A 26 15.23 8.47 -4.19
N VAL A 27 15.58 8.92 -2.99
CA VAL A 27 14.67 8.91 -1.83
C VAL A 27 14.26 10.32 -1.51
N PHE A 28 12.94 10.55 -1.42
CA PHE A 28 12.37 11.81 -1.03
C PHE A 28 11.35 11.60 0.10
N GLN A 29 11.55 12.28 1.23
CA GLN A 29 10.73 12.13 2.44
C GLN A 29 10.13 13.48 2.85
N PRO A 30 9.11 14.00 2.15
CA PRO A 30 8.51 15.29 2.49
C PRO A 30 7.73 15.20 3.79
N ALA A 31 7.79 16.26 4.60
CA ALA A 31 6.97 16.38 5.80
C ALA A 31 5.47 16.47 5.45
N LYS A 32 5.16 17.12 4.32
CA LYS A 32 3.78 17.29 3.83
C LYS A 32 3.73 17.07 2.33
N LEU A 33 2.76 16.28 1.87
CA LEU A 33 2.53 16.04 0.43
C LEU A 33 2.06 17.31 -0.31
N LYS A 34 1.43 18.25 0.39
CA LYS A 34 0.89 19.49 -0.21
C LYS A 34 1.95 20.58 -0.41
N ASP A 35 3.18 20.37 0.04
CA ASP A 35 4.24 21.36 -0.14
C ASP A 35 4.60 21.51 -1.64
N PRO A 36 4.80 22.74 -2.13
CA PRO A 36 5.16 22.99 -3.53
C PRO A 36 6.37 22.20 -4.00
N ALA A 37 7.37 22.05 -3.14
CA ALA A 37 8.56 21.23 -3.42
C ALA A 37 8.23 19.75 -3.69
N THR A 38 7.19 19.21 -3.04
CA THR A 38 6.73 17.83 -3.29
C THR A 38 6.06 17.72 -4.65
N VAL A 39 5.23 18.71 -4.99
CA VAL A 39 4.56 18.77 -6.30
C VAL A 39 5.60 18.87 -7.42
N GLU A 40 6.55 19.79 -7.28
CA GLU A 40 7.63 19.97 -8.26
C GLU A 40 8.46 18.69 -8.42
N PHE A 41 8.89 18.08 -7.31
CA PHE A 41 9.67 16.84 -7.32
C PHE A 41 8.95 15.73 -8.07
N LEU A 42 7.71 15.42 -7.74
CA LEU A 42 6.95 14.34 -8.39
C LEU A 42 6.62 14.65 -9.84
N SER A 43 6.24 15.89 -10.16
CA SER A 43 5.91 16.31 -11.51
C SER A 43 7.11 16.21 -12.46
N LYS A 44 8.32 16.42 -11.95
CA LYS A 44 9.57 16.29 -12.72
C LYS A 44 9.77 14.88 -13.27
N TYR A 45 9.38 13.86 -12.51
CA TYR A 45 9.52 12.47 -12.95
C TYR A 45 8.46 12.06 -13.96
N ARG A 46 7.34 12.78 -14.06
CA ARG A 46 6.19 12.42 -14.94
C ARG A 46 5.84 10.92 -14.83
N PRO A 47 5.51 10.42 -13.65
CA PRO A 47 5.31 8.99 -13.45
C PRO A 47 4.11 8.48 -14.26
N ASP A 48 4.23 7.30 -14.86
CA ASP A 48 3.09 6.62 -15.47
C ASP A 48 2.13 6.05 -14.44
N ALA A 49 2.65 5.61 -13.31
CA ALA A 49 1.89 5.14 -12.15
C ALA A 49 2.57 5.60 -10.85
N ILE A 50 1.79 5.76 -9.79
CA ILE A 50 2.29 5.92 -8.42
C ILE A 50 1.82 4.73 -7.61
N VAL A 51 2.75 3.93 -7.09
CA VAL A 51 2.44 2.79 -6.22
C VAL A 51 2.43 3.26 -4.77
N VAL A 52 1.37 2.89 -4.06
CA VAL A 52 1.20 3.20 -2.64
C VAL A 52 1.10 1.90 -1.86
N VAL A 53 1.91 1.74 -0.82
CA VAL A 53 1.89 0.58 0.07
C VAL A 53 2.06 1.07 1.50
N ALA A 54 1.09 0.78 2.36
CA ALA A 54 1.12 1.09 3.79
C ALA A 54 1.56 2.54 4.11
N TYR A 55 1.09 3.51 3.34
CA TYR A 55 1.54 4.89 3.47
C TYR A 55 0.95 5.61 4.69
N GLY A 56 -0.27 5.26 5.09
CA GLY A 56 -0.93 5.76 6.31
C GLY A 56 -1.32 7.24 6.28
N ARG A 57 -1.33 7.89 5.12
CA ARG A 57 -1.74 9.28 4.95
C ARG A 57 -2.68 9.41 3.74
N ILE A 58 -3.55 10.41 3.78
CA ILE A 58 -4.43 10.74 2.66
C ILE A 58 -3.60 11.22 1.47
N ILE A 59 -3.81 10.62 0.31
CA ILE A 59 -3.21 11.03 -0.96
C ILE A 59 -4.02 12.21 -1.51
N PRO A 60 -3.42 13.37 -1.75
CA PRO A 60 -4.15 14.54 -2.23
C PRO A 60 -4.61 14.36 -3.69
N PRO A 61 -5.74 15.00 -4.09
CA PRO A 61 -6.30 14.85 -5.43
C PRO A 61 -5.30 15.10 -6.57
N TRP A 62 -4.47 16.13 -6.47
CA TRP A 62 -3.45 16.44 -7.48
C TRP A 62 -2.47 15.27 -7.73
N MET A 63 -2.17 14.49 -6.68
CA MET A 63 -1.27 13.34 -6.77
C MET A 63 -1.98 12.11 -7.36
N ILE A 64 -3.28 11.95 -7.09
CA ILE A 64 -4.10 10.89 -7.68
C ILE A 64 -4.21 11.09 -9.19
N GLU A 65 -4.35 12.32 -9.64
CA GLU A 65 -4.54 12.70 -11.05
C GLU A 65 -3.23 12.82 -11.84
N LEU A 66 -2.08 12.91 -11.15
CA LEU A 66 -0.78 13.12 -11.79
C LEU A 66 -0.37 12.00 -12.76
N PRO A 67 -0.42 10.71 -12.38
CA PRO A 67 0.04 9.63 -13.25
C PRO A 67 -1.04 9.15 -14.21
N ARG A 68 -0.66 8.88 -15.46
CA ARG A 68 -1.56 8.41 -16.52
C ARG A 68 -2.32 7.12 -16.14
N LEU A 69 -1.68 6.19 -15.46
CA LEU A 69 -2.29 4.94 -14.99
C LEU A 69 -2.94 5.08 -13.61
N GLY A 70 -2.81 6.24 -12.96
CA GLY A 70 -3.36 6.53 -11.65
C GLY A 70 -2.45 6.14 -10.48
N CYS A 71 -2.90 6.45 -9.27
CA CYS A 71 -2.32 5.94 -8.04
C CYS A 71 -2.89 4.55 -7.74
N ILE A 72 -2.01 3.58 -7.49
CA ILE A 72 -2.38 2.18 -7.28
C ILE A 72 -1.93 1.78 -5.88
N ASN A 73 -2.89 1.34 -5.05
CA ASN A 73 -2.63 0.85 -3.71
C ASN A 73 -2.58 -0.68 -3.70
N LEU A 74 -1.67 -1.23 -2.88
CA LEU A 74 -1.70 -2.61 -2.47
C LEU A 74 -2.36 -2.69 -1.09
N HIS A 75 -3.57 -3.23 -1.04
CA HIS A 75 -4.32 -3.40 0.20
C HIS A 75 -4.28 -4.87 0.65
N ALA A 76 -3.96 -5.10 1.92
CA ALA A 76 -3.72 -6.44 2.45
C ALA A 76 -5.03 -7.12 2.93
N SER A 77 -6.05 -7.10 2.09
CA SER A 77 -7.30 -7.85 2.26
C SER A 77 -7.94 -8.19 0.92
N LEU A 78 -8.96 -9.04 0.98
CA LEU A 78 -9.88 -9.29 -0.14
C LEU A 78 -10.98 -8.22 -0.13
N LEU A 79 -10.72 -7.07 -0.75
CA LEU A 79 -11.70 -5.99 -0.84
C LEU A 79 -13.03 -6.49 -1.45
N PRO A 80 -14.17 -5.98 -0.99
CA PRO A 80 -14.36 -4.81 -0.12
C PRO A 80 -14.29 -5.09 1.38
N LYS A 81 -13.88 -6.27 1.83
CA LYS A 81 -13.69 -6.56 3.26
C LYS A 81 -12.45 -5.84 3.82
N TYR A 82 -12.55 -5.40 5.07
CA TYR A 82 -11.43 -4.86 5.85
C TYR A 82 -10.76 -3.64 5.22
N ARG A 83 -11.56 -2.65 4.77
CA ARG A 83 -11.04 -1.32 4.41
C ARG A 83 -10.43 -0.65 5.62
N GLY A 84 -9.32 0.08 5.45
CA GLY A 84 -8.68 0.81 6.54
C GLY A 84 -7.30 0.29 6.92
N ALA A 85 -6.86 0.57 8.16
CA ALA A 85 -5.45 0.55 8.51
C ALA A 85 -4.89 -0.81 8.99
N ALA A 86 -5.73 -1.77 9.38
CA ALA A 86 -5.30 -3.00 10.06
C ALA A 86 -5.91 -4.29 9.49
N PRO A 87 -6.02 -4.48 8.15
CA PRO A 87 -6.76 -5.59 7.55
C PRO A 87 -6.23 -6.97 7.95
N ILE A 88 -4.91 -7.12 8.10
CA ILE A 88 -4.28 -8.40 8.49
C ILE A 88 -4.69 -8.81 9.90
N GLN A 89 -4.60 -7.87 10.85
CA GLN A 89 -4.96 -8.11 12.24
C GLN A 89 -6.45 -8.46 12.35
N TRP A 90 -7.30 -7.73 11.65
CA TRP A 90 -8.74 -7.97 11.66
C TRP A 90 -9.11 -9.33 11.05
N ALA A 91 -8.48 -9.74 9.96
CA ALA A 91 -8.72 -11.06 9.37
C ALA A 91 -8.41 -12.19 10.37
N ILE A 92 -7.29 -12.10 11.10
CA ILE A 92 -6.94 -13.08 12.15
C ILE A 92 -7.92 -13.02 13.31
N MET A 93 -8.23 -11.83 13.84
CA MET A 93 -9.14 -11.65 14.99
C MET A 93 -10.57 -12.14 14.71
N GLN A 94 -11.02 -12.03 13.47
CA GLN A 94 -12.33 -12.54 13.04
C GLN A 94 -12.33 -14.04 12.74
N GLY A 95 -11.18 -14.71 12.85
CA GLY A 95 -11.06 -16.14 12.58
C GLY A 95 -11.25 -16.51 11.11
N GLU A 96 -10.95 -15.59 10.21
CA GLU A 96 -10.98 -15.90 8.77
C GLU A 96 -9.98 -17.03 8.45
N ARG A 97 -10.35 -17.89 7.54
CA ARG A 97 -9.47 -18.97 7.03
C ARG A 97 -8.69 -18.56 5.79
N VAL A 98 -9.17 -17.52 5.12
CA VAL A 98 -8.58 -17.00 3.89
C VAL A 98 -8.60 -15.48 3.96
N THR A 99 -7.52 -14.87 3.57
CA THR A 99 -7.38 -13.45 3.30
C THR A 99 -6.70 -13.27 1.96
N GLY A 100 -6.05 -12.15 1.72
CA GLY A 100 -5.29 -11.94 0.51
C GLY A 100 -4.81 -10.51 0.35
N ALA A 101 -4.50 -10.17 -0.89
CA ALA A 101 -4.17 -8.82 -1.27
C ALA A 101 -4.98 -8.39 -2.50
N THR A 102 -5.35 -7.13 -2.52
CA THR A 102 -6.04 -6.47 -3.62
C THR A 102 -5.21 -5.28 -4.09
N THR A 103 -4.90 -5.23 -5.38
CA THR A 103 -4.45 -3.98 -6.00
C THR A 103 -5.68 -3.19 -6.43
N MET A 104 -5.69 -1.89 -6.14
CA MET A 104 -6.83 -1.02 -6.42
C MET A 104 -6.39 0.37 -6.83
N LYS A 105 -7.20 1.09 -7.58
CA LYS A 105 -7.01 2.53 -7.80
C LYS A 105 -7.36 3.30 -6.55
N ILE A 106 -6.56 4.32 -6.24
CA ILE A 106 -6.88 5.23 -5.14
C ILE A 106 -7.89 6.25 -5.64
N ASP A 107 -8.94 6.44 -4.85
CA ASP A 107 -9.94 7.50 -4.95
C ASP A 107 -9.94 8.35 -3.66
N PRO A 108 -10.76 9.38 -3.53
CA PRO A 108 -10.84 10.19 -2.32
C PRO A 108 -11.40 9.46 -1.08
N GLY A 109 -11.99 8.27 -1.26
CA GLY A 109 -12.55 7.47 -0.17
C GLY A 109 -11.52 6.62 0.57
N LEU A 110 -11.95 5.97 1.64
CA LEU A 110 -11.12 5.04 2.40
C LEU A 110 -11.19 3.66 1.74
N ASP A 111 -10.19 3.32 0.94
CA ASP A 111 -10.06 2.06 0.21
C ASP A 111 -11.32 1.69 -0.59
N THR A 112 -11.95 2.70 -1.22
CA THR A 112 -13.21 2.57 -1.96
C THR A 112 -13.04 2.45 -3.46
N GLY A 113 -11.87 2.74 -3.97
CA GLY A 113 -11.59 2.77 -5.41
C GLY A 113 -11.69 1.39 -6.08
N ASP A 114 -11.72 1.42 -7.40
CA ASP A 114 -11.89 0.23 -8.23
C ASP A 114 -10.76 -0.77 -8.04
N MET A 115 -11.13 -2.03 -7.84
CA MET A 115 -10.18 -3.16 -7.77
C MET A 115 -9.60 -3.46 -9.16
N LEU A 116 -8.33 -3.84 -9.17
CA LEU A 116 -7.60 -4.26 -10.36
C LEU A 116 -7.39 -5.77 -10.35
N LEU A 117 -6.52 -6.26 -9.48
CA LEU A 117 -6.28 -7.68 -9.28
C LEU A 117 -6.48 -8.06 -7.82
N VAL A 118 -6.81 -9.33 -7.59
CA VAL A 118 -7.00 -9.91 -6.26
C VAL A 118 -6.28 -11.25 -6.22
N ARG A 119 -5.60 -11.54 -5.10
CA ARG A 119 -4.95 -12.83 -4.87
C ARG A 119 -5.23 -13.29 -3.44
N GLU A 120 -5.67 -14.52 -3.30
CA GLU A 120 -5.99 -15.14 -2.02
C GLU A 120 -4.74 -15.72 -1.34
N GLU A 121 -4.73 -15.71 -0.02
CA GLU A 121 -3.74 -16.34 0.86
C GLU A 121 -4.45 -17.03 2.02
N SER A 122 -4.06 -18.26 2.31
CA SER A 122 -4.60 -19.00 3.45
C SER A 122 -4.04 -18.47 4.77
N ILE A 123 -4.90 -18.35 5.78
CA ILE A 123 -4.50 -18.08 7.16
C ILE A 123 -4.31 -19.43 7.85
N ARG A 124 -3.11 -19.69 8.37
CA ARG A 124 -2.75 -20.91 9.09
C ARG A 124 -3.17 -20.80 10.55
N ASP A 125 -3.38 -21.93 11.21
CA ASP A 125 -3.82 -21.96 12.63
C ASP A 125 -2.79 -21.35 13.59
N ASP A 126 -1.51 -21.34 13.21
CA ASP A 126 -0.38 -20.77 13.96
C ASP A 126 0.08 -19.39 13.47
N ASP A 127 -0.68 -18.76 12.55
CA ASP A 127 -0.31 -17.44 12.06
C ASP A 127 -0.46 -16.36 13.11
N THR A 128 0.57 -15.54 13.18
CA THR A 128 0.52 -14.20 13.77
C THR A 128 0.35 -13.16 12.66
N ALA A 129 0.03 -11.93 13.04
CA ALA A 129 -0.03 -10.83 12.08
C ALA A 129 1.31 -10.63 11.35
N GLU A 130 2.43 -10.90 12.01
CA GLU A 130 3.77 -10.79 11.44
C GLU A 130 4.05 -11.88 10.39
N THR A 131 3.75 -13.15 10.71
CA THR A 131 4.00 -14.27 9.79
C THR A 131 3.11 -14.19 8.55
N LEU A 132 1.85 -13.79 8.72
CA LEU A 132 0.93 -13.56 7.62
C LEU A 132 1.35 -12.36 6.77
N ALA A 133 1.75 -11.23 7.40
CA ALA A 133 2.24 -10.04 6.70
C ALA A 133 3.47 -10.35 5.85
N ALA A 134 4.39 -11.18 6.34
CA ALA A 134 5.57 -11.58 5.59
C ALA A 134 5.20 -12.32 4.28
N ARG A 135 4.24 -13.24 4.33
CA ARG A 135 3.75 -13.94 3.12
C ARG A 135 2.99 -12.99 2.17
N LEU A 136 2.10 -12.17 2.74
CA LEU A 136 1.34 -11.18 1.96
C LEU A 136 2.24 -10.15 1.28
N SER A 137 3.38 -9.80 1.89
CA SER A 137 4.31 -8.83 1.30
C SER A 137 4.99 -9.37 0.04
N VAL A 138 5.39 -10.65 0.03
CA VAL A 138 5.99 -11.30 -1.15
C VAL A 138 4.94 -11.46 -2.25
N MET A 139 3.79 -12.04 -1.91
CA MET A 139 2.68 -12.22 -2.85
C MET A 139 2.17 -10.88 -3.41
N GLY A 140 2.08 -9.86 -2.56
CA GLY A 140 1.64 -8.52 -2.95
C GLY A 140 2.61 -7.81 -3.88
N ALA A 141 3.92 -8.03 -3.72
CA ALA A 141 4.92 -7.50 -4.65
C ALA A 141 4.74 -8.08 -6.05
N ASP A 142 4.60 -9.41 -6.16
CA ASP A 142 4.33 -10.08 -7.44
C ASP A 142 3.01 -9.61 -8.06
N LEU A 143 1.95 -9.50 -7.25
CA LEU A 143 0.65 -9.01 -7.69
C LEU A 143 0.71 -7.56 -8.21
N MET A 144 1.52 -6.71 -7.57
CA MET A 144 1.71 -5.32 -8.01
C MET A 144 2.45 -5.25 -9.36
N ILE A 145 3.48 -6.05 -9.56
CA ILE A 145 4.21 -6.13 -10.83
C ILE A 145 3.27 -6.59 -11.95
N GLU A 146 2.48 -7.64 -11.69
CA GLU A 146 1.46 -8.12 -12.64
C GLU A 146 0.43 -7.03 -12.96
N THR A 147 -0.03 -6.31 -11.94
CA THR A 147 -0.98 -5.20 -12.10
C THR A 147 -0.42 -4.09 -12.98
N LEU A 148 0.80 -3.63 -12.71
CA LEU A 148 1.44 -2.56 -13.48
C LEU A 148 1.65 -2.98 -14.95
N THR A 149 2.11 -4.20 -15.16
CA THR A 149 2.32 -4.77 -16.50
C THR A 149 1.01 -4.87 -17.28
N GLY A 150 -0.05 -5.38 -16.62
CA GLY A 150 -1.36 -5.52 -17.26
C GLY A 150 -2.03 -4.18 -17.54
N LEU A 151 -1.86 -3.18 -16.68
CA LEU A 151 -2.36 -1.82 -16.93
C LEU A 151 -1.62 -1.15 -18.10
N GLU A 152 -0.30 -1.31 -18.18
CA GLU A 152 0.50 -0.77 -19.29
C GLU A 152 0.05 -1.35 -20.64
N ARG A 153 -0.28 -2.63 -20.67
CA ARG A 153 -0.76 -3.34 -21.87
C ARG A 153 -2.25 -3.15 -22.14
N GLY A 154 -3.01 -2.52 -21.24
CA GLY A 154 -4.46 -2.40 -21.37
C GLY A 154 -5.23 -3.72 -21.18
N GLU A 155 -4.61 -4.70 -20.53
CA GLU A 155 -5.18 -6.04 -20.28
C GLU A 155 -6.04 -6.10 -19.01
N ILE A 156 -5.91 -5.12 -18.12
CA ILE A 156 -6.65 -5.04 -16.86
C ILE A 156 -7.64 -3.88 -16.92
N ALA A 157 -8.92 -4.21 -16.72
CA ALA A 157 -9.98 -3.23 -16.53
C ALA A 157 -10.30 -3.06 -15.04
N PRO A 158 -10.39 -1.82 -14.52
CA PRO A 158 -10.84 -1.56 -13.16
C PRO A 158 -12.26 -2.10 -12.94
N ARG A 159 -12.51 -2.67 -11.77
CA ARG A 159 -13.81 -3.24 -11.37
C ARG A 159 -14.32 -2.55 -10.12
N PRO A 160 -15.50 -1.92 -10.14
CA PRO A 160 -16.11 -1.32 -8.96
C PRO A 160 -16.25 -2.33 -7.81
N GLN A 161 -16.07 -1.85 -6.60
CA GLN A 161 -16.34 -2.66 -5.41
C GLN A 161 -17.84 -2.73 -5.11
N ASP A 162 -18.31 -3.86 -4.60
CA ASP A 162 -19.65 -3.97 -4.01
C ASP A 162 -19.65 -3.35 -2.60
N HIS A 163 -20.04 -2.09 -2.52
CA HIS A 163 -20.04 -1.33 -1.26
C HIS A 163 -20.98 -1.93 -0.20
N SER A 164 -21.99 -2.72 -0.58
CA SER A 164 -22.91 -3.37 0.39
C SER A 164 -22.22 -4.46 1.20
N ARG A 165 -21.09 -4.97 0.71
CA ARG A 165 -20.28 -6.03 1.35
C ARG A 165 -19.04 -5.48 2.08
N ALA A 166 -18.89 -4.17 2.12
CA ALA A 166 -17.72 -3.57 2.73
C ALA A 166 -17.72 -3.70 4.26
N THR A 167 -16.57 -4.04 4.81
CA THR A 167 -16.29 -3.97 6.25
C THR A 167 -15.08 -3.08 6.52
N LEU A 168 -14.97 -2.57 7.74
CA LEU A 168 -13.83 -1.75 8.17
C LEU A 168 -12.87 -2.56 9.03
N ALA A 169 -11.59 -2.14 9.04
CA ALA A 169 -10.50 -2.69 9.83
C ALA A 169 -9.88 -1.60 10.72
#